data_cd3993c3b2101f327ada962080976120
#
_entry.id   cd3993c3b2101f327ada962080976120
#
_cell.length_a   1.000
_cell.length_b   1.000
_cell.length_c   1.000
_cell.angle_alpha   90.00
_cell.angle_beta   90.00
_cell.angle_gamma   90.00
#
_symmetry.space_group_name_H-M   'P 1'
#
loop_
_entity.id
_entity.type
_entity.pdbx_description
1 polymer ?
#
loop_
_entity_poly.entity_id
_entity_poly.type
_entity_poly.pdbx_seq_one_letter_code
_entity_poly.pdbx_strand_id
1 'polypeptide(L)'
;MAGGGKGKSGKAKTTSSKAVSKSSRAGLQFPVGRVGRLLRHAHYTERVGAGAPVYLAAVLEYLAAEVLELAGNAAKDNKKTRIVPRHILLAIRNDEELNKLLSNATIAEGGVLPNISGAAPGKESSGNESQAVWLILISIFTPIHHNLNN
;
A
#
# COMPACT_ATOMS: atom_id res chain seq x y z
N MET A 1 10.39 -72.81 10.54
CA MET A 1 9.45 -71.79 10.18
C MET A 1 9.91 -70.49 10.82
N ALA A 2 10.56 -69.62 10.03
CA ALA A 2 11.09 -68.35 10.51
C ALA A 2 10.14 -67.22 10.11
N GLY A 3 9.53 -66.56 11.10
CA GLY A 3 8.66 -65.40 10.90
C GLY A 3 9.45 -64.09 10.86
N GLY A 4 9.58 -63.45 9.68
CA GLY A 4 10.22 -62.19 9.50
C GLY A 4 9.33 -61.05 9.97
N GLY A 5 9.71 -60.36 11.08
CA GLY A 5 9.08 -59.15 11.54
C GLY A 5 9.48 -57.96 10.68
N LYS A 6 8.51 -57.34 9.99
CA LYS A 6 8.67 -56.14 9.15
C LYS A 6 8.64 -54.92 10.03
N GLY A 7 9.80 -54.35 10.35
CA GLY A 7 9.93 -53.14 11.12
C GLY A 7 9.33 -51.94 10.37
N LYS A 8 8.32 -51.27 10.97
CA LYS A 8 7.71 -50.03 10.49
C LYS A 8 8.63 -48.88 10.82
N SER A 9 9.38 -48.39 9.83
CA SER A 9 10.16 -47.15 9.94
C SER A 9 9.22 -45.97 10.18
N GLY A 10 9.25 -45.43 11.37
CA GLY A 10 8.54 -44.21 11.73
C GLY A 10 9.16 -43.02 11.00
N LYS A 11 8.45 -42.49 9.99
CA LYS A 11 8.83 -41.23 9.32
C LYS A 11 8.74 -40.09 10.31
N ALA A 12 9.87 -39.59 10.76
CA ALA A 12 9.95 -38.43 11.61
C ALA A 12 9.26 -37.24 10.90
N LYS A 13 8.23 -36.70 11.56
CA LYS A 13 7.49 -35.52 11.13
C LYS A 13 8.41 -34.31 11.30
N THR A 14 9.14 -33.94 10.25
CA THR A 14 9.88 -32.70 10.20
C THR A 14 8.88 -31.55 10.38
N THR A 15 8.96 -30.86 11.51
CA THR A 15 8.24 -29.62 11.74
C THR A 15 8.74 -28.60 10.72
N SER A 16 8.02 -28.46 9.62
CA SER A 16 8.30 -27.44 8.61
C SER A 16 8.13 -26.08 9.29
N SER A 17 9.22 -25.34 9.48
CA SER A 17 9.16 -23.95 9.88
C SER A 17 8.23 -23.21 8.93
N LYS A 18 7.20 -22.56 9.46
CA LYS A 18 6.20 -21.85 8.70
C LYS A 18 6.90 -20.85 7.79
N ALA A 19 6.78 -21.01 6.47
CA ALA A 19 7.46 -20.17 5.50
C ALA A 19 7.02 -18.71 5.66
N VAL A 20 7.95 -17.82 5.95
CA VAL A 20 7.70 -16.37 6.10
C VAL A 20 7.39 -15.78 4.72
N SER A 21 6.27 -15.04 4.60
CA SER A 21 5.87 -14.42 3.34
C SER A 21 6.87 -13.35 2.86
N LYS A 22 6.91 -13.09 1.56
CA LYS A 22 7.75 -12.02 1.02
C LYS A 22 7.36 -10.64 1.54
N SER A 23 6.06 -10.40 1.73
CA SER A 23 5.53 -9.16 2.33
C SER A 23 6.00 -9.00 3.77
N SER A 24 5.88 -10.06 4.58
CA SER A 24 6.33 -10.04 5.98
C SER A 24 7.83 -9.78 6.09
N ARG A 25 8.65 -10.36 5.19
CA ARG A 25 10.10 -10.09 5.17
C ARG A 25 10.46 -8.66 4.78
N ALA A 26 9.61 -8.02 3.96
CA ALA A 26 9.75 -6.64 3.54
C ALA A 26 9.08 -5.64 4.50
N GLY A 27 8.40 -6.09 5.55
CA GLY A 27 7.65 -5.23 6.46
C GLY A 27 6.42 -4.56 5.82
N LEU A 28 5.90 -5.13 4.71
CA LEU A 28 4.79 -4.58 3.95
C LEU A 28 3.48 -5.34 4.22
N GLN A 29 2.37 -4.61 4.16
CA GLN A 29 1.02 -5.17 4.16
C GLN A 29 0.61 -5.62 2.76
N PHE A 30 1.07 -4.91 1.72
CA PHE A 30 0.76 -5.23 0.33
C PHE A 30 1.42 -6.54 -0.13
N PRO A 31 0.74 -7.29 -1.01
CA PRO A 31 1.15 -8.65 -1.37
C PRO A 31 2.28 -8.68 -2.40
N VAL A 32 3.53 -8.61 -1.96
CA VAL A 32 4.74 -8.65 -2.80
C VAL A 32 4.72 -9.85 -3.77
N GLY A 33 4.27 -11.01 -3.31
CA GLY A 33 4.20 -12.21 -4.15
C GLY A 33 3.22 -12.08 -5.31
N ARG A 34 2.05 -11.46 -5.07
CA ARG A 34 1.03 -11.21 -6.09
C ARG A 34 1.49 -10.17 -7.10
N VAL A 35 2.08 -9.07 -6.62
CA VAL A 35 2.67 -8.03 -7.48
C VAL A 35 3.74 -8.64 -8.39
N GLY A 36 4.64 -9.46 -7.85
CA GLY A 36 5.66 -10.13 -8.65
C GLY A 36 5.11 -11.12 -9.69
N ARG A 37 3.97 -11.76 -9.39
CA ARG A 37 3.29 -12.61 -10.37
C ARG A 37 2.68 -11.78 -11.50
N LEU A 38 2.02 -10.66 -11.17
CA LEU A 38 1.43 -9.76 -12.16
C LEU A 38 2.49 -9.16 -13.08
N LEU A 39 3.62 -8.69 -12.54
CA LEU A 39 4.73 -8.16 -13.33
C LEU A 39 5.25 -9.17 -14.36
N ARG A 40 5.38 -10.45 -13.98
CA ARG A 40 5.81 -11.50 -14.90
C ARG A 40 4.74 -11.85 -15.95
N HIS A 41 3.48 -11.83 -15.54
CA HIS A 41 2.36 -12.14 -16.45
C HIS A 41 2.11 -11.06 -17.50
N ALA A 42 2.40 -9.80 -17.16
CA ALA A 42 2.17 -8.68 -18.05
C ALA A 42 3.20 -8.56 -19.19
N HIS A 43 4.28 -9.38 -19.15
CA HIS A 43 5.30 -9.42 -20.20
C HIS A 43 5.89 -8.05 -20.61
N TYR A 44 5.99 -7.11 -19.68
CA TYR A 44 6.63 -5.81 -19.94
C TYR A 44 8.12 -5.96 -20.28
N THR A 45 8.76 -7.01 -19.76
CA THR A 45 10.15 -7.35 -20.02
C THR A 45 10.32 -8.88 -19.97
N GLU A 46 11.41 -9.39 -20.52
CA GLU A 46 11.74 -10.81 -20.45
C GLU A 46 12.05 -11.27 -19.02
N ARG A 47 12.63 -10.41 -18.19
CA ARG A 47 13.08 -10.74 -16.83
C ARG A 47 12.69 -9.67 -15.83
N VAL A 48 12.24 -10.08 -14.65
CA VAL A 48 11.89 -9.20 -13.53
C VAL A 48 12.82 -9.48 -12.36
N GLY A 49 13.59 -8.50 -11.94
CA GLY A 49 14.48 -8.58 -10.77
C GLY A 49 13.71 -8.84 -9.47
N ALA A 50 14.35 -9.48 -8.51
CA ALA A 50 13.73 -9.87 -7.24
C ALA A 50 13.25 -8.68 -6.39
N GLY A 51 13.92 -7.54 -6.48
CA GLY A 51 13.56 -6.31 -5.75
C GLY A 51 12.40 -5.52 -6.35
N ALA A 52 12.15 -5.66 -7.68
CA ALA A 52 11.11 -4.87 -8.35
C ALA A 52 9.70 -5.03 -7.74
N PRO A 53 9.22 -6.24 -7.45
CA PRO A 53 7.91 -6.40 -6.82
C PRO A 53 7.85 -5.88 -5.39
N VAL A 54 8.98 -5.87 -4.66
CA VAL A 54 9.05 -5.31 -3.30
C VAL A 54 8.88 -3.80 -3.38
N TYR A 55 9.67 -3.15 -4.25
CA TYR A 55 9.60 -1.70 -4.43
C TYR A 55 8.21 -1.26 -4.92
N LEU A 56 7.66 -1.94 -5.92
CA LEU A 56 6.33 -1.61 -6.44
C LEU A 56 5.23 -1.80 -5.38
N ALA A 57 5.31 -2.88 -4.58
CA ALA A 57 4.36 -3.09 -3.49
C ALA A 57 4.46 -2.00 -2.42
N ALA A 58 5.67 -1.51 -2.10
CA ALA A 58 5.88 -0.42 -1.17
C ALA A 58 5.29 0.91 -1.70
N VAL A 59 5.50 1.23 -2.97
CA VAL A 59 4.91 2.42 -3.61
C VAL A 59 3.38 2.37 -3.59
N LEU A 60 2.79 1.22 -3.93
CA LEU A 60 1.33 1.06 -3.91
C LEU A 60 0.76 1.17 -2.49
N GLU A 61 1.45 0.61 -1.50
CA GLU A 61 1.06 0.73 -0.09
C GLU A 61 1.08 2.19 0.37
N TYR A 62 2.15 2.91 0.04
CA TYR A 62 2.28 4.34 0.34
C TYR A 62 1.15 5.17 -0.28
N LEU A 63 0.90 5.03 -1.58
CA LEU A 63 -0.16 5.77 -2.27
C LEU A 63 -1.55 5.44 -1.71
N ALA A 64 -1.80 4.18 -1.38
CA ALA A 64 -3.06 3.78 -0.77
C ALA A 64 -3.23 4.38 0.63
N ALA A 65 -2.18 4.44 1.43
CA ALA A 65 -2.21 5.03 2.76
C ALA A 65 -2.53 6.53 2.68
N GLU A 66 -1.88 7.28 1.78
CA GLU A 66 -2.11 8.71 1.56
C GLU A 66 -3.57 8.99 1.16
N VAL A 67 -4.08 8.28 0.16
CA VAL A 67 -5.48 8.43 -0.27
C VAL A 67 -6.45 8.13 0.88
N LEU A 68 -6.18 7.08 1.68
CA LEU A 68 -7.05 6.69 2.78
C LEU A 68 -7.01 7.67 3.95
N GLU A 69 -5.86 8.27 4.23
CA GLU A 69 -5.73 9.31 5.25
C GLU A 69 -6.56 10.53 4.89
N LEU A 70 -6.40 11.05 3.68
CA LEU A 70 -7.16 12.20 3.20
C LEU A 70 -8.66 11.89 3.09
N ALA A 71 -9.02 10.69 2.63
CA ALA A 71 -10.42 10.26 2.58
C ALA A 71 -11.04 10.10 3.99
N GLY A 72 -10.24 9.68 4.96
CA GLY A 72 -10.63 9.62 6.37
C GLY A 72 -10.90 11.01 6.95
N ASN A 73 -10.08 11.99 6.62
CA ASN A 73 -10.29 13.39 7.01
C ASN A 73 -11.56 13.95 6.34
N ALA A 74 -11.73 13.75 5.04
CA ALA A 74 -12.95 14.13 4.32
C ALA A 74 -14.22 13.50 4.93
N ALA A 75 -14.16 12.25 5.39
CA ALA A 75 -15.26 11.61 6.07
C ALA A 75 -15.59 12.27 7.42
N LYS A 76 -14.55 12.60 8.22
CA LYS A 76 -14.71 13.31 9.50
C LYS A 76 -15.33 14.70 9.31
N ASP A 77 -14.87 15.46 8.32
CA ASP A 77 -15.39 16.78 7.99
C ASP A 77 -16.89 16.70 7.63
N ASN A 78 -17.28 15.65 6.93
CA ASN A 78 -18.68 15.34 6.64
C ASN A 78 -19.45 14.68 7.80
N LYS A 79 -18.84 14.62 9.01
CA LYS A 79 -19.44 14.00 10.21
C LYS A 79 -19.86 12.54 9.97
N LYS A 80 -19.10 11.81 9.16
CA LYS A 80 -19.28 10.39 8.86
C LYS A 80 -18.21 9.55 9.53
N THR A 81 -18.60 8.36 9.96
CA THR A 81 -17.67 7.36 10.55
C THR A 81 -17.19 6.34 9.54
N ARG A 82 -17.75 6.35 8.33
CA ARG A 82 -17.43 5.39 7.26
C ARG A 82 -16.88 6.13 6.04
N ILE A 83 -15.76 5.64 5.53
CA ILE A 83 -15.24 6.10 4.23
C ILE A 83 -16.11 5.49 3.12
N VAL A 84 -16.56 6.32 2.21
CA VAL A 84 -17.32 5.93 1.01
C VAL A 84 -16.62 6.48 -0.23
N PRO A 85 -16.94 6.02 -1.47
CA PRO A 85 -16.28 6.49 -2.69
C PRO A 85 -16.29 8.02 -2.86
N ARG A 86 -17.33 8.69 -2.36
CA ARG A 86 -17.41 10.16 -2.34
C ARG A 86 -16.25 10.80 -1.57
N HIS A 87 -15.85 10.23 -0.43
CA HIS A 87 -14.74 10.76 0.37
C HIS A 87 -13.40 10.55 -0.34
N ILE A 88 -13.25 9.43 -1.06
CA ILE A 88 -12.06 9.17 -1.89
C ILE A 88 -11.98 10.17 -3.04
N LEU A 89 -13.11 10.46 -3.71
CA LEU A 89 -13.15 11.48 -4.76
C LEU A 89 -12.73 12.85 -4.22
N LEU A 90 -13.31 13.27 -3.09
CA LEU A 90 -12.99 14.56 -2.47
C LEU A 90 -11.50 14.64 -2.09
N ALA A 91 -10.95 13.58 -1.50
CA ALA A 91 -9.55 13.50 -1.14
C ALA A 91 -8.64 13.68 -2.37
N ILE A 92 -8.88 12.92 -3.43
CA ILE A 92 -8.07 12.97 -4.66
C ILE A 92 -8.19 14.33 -5.37
N ARG A 93 -9.38 14.92 -5.42
CA ARG A 93 -9.61 16.16 -6.17
C ARG A 93 -9.16 17.41 -5.42
N ASN A 94 -9.13 17.37 -4.09
CA ASN A 94 -8.66 18.48 -3.26
C ASN A 94 -7.13 18.49 -3.08
N ASP A 95 -6.47 17.37 -3.26
CA ASP A 95 -5.01 17.29 -3.25
C ASP A 95 -4.45 17.53 -4.65
N GLU A 96 -3.53 18.48 -4.78
CA GLU A 96 -2.99 18.89 -6.09
C GLU A 96 -2.19 17.76 -6.77
N GLU A 97 -1.39 17.04 -6.02
CA GLU A 97 -0.51 15.98 -6.55
C GLU A 97 -1.32 14.73 -6.92
N LEU A 98 -2.23 14.30 -6.04
CA LEU A 98 -3.12 13.17 -6.32
C LEU A 98 -4.07 13.48 -7.48
N ASN A 99 -4.58 14.71 -7.57
CA ASN A 99 -5.43 15.15 -8.67
C ASN A 99 -4.69 15.10 -10.01
N LYS A 100 -3.42 15.52 -10.02
CA LYS A 100 -2.58 15.44 -11.22
C LYS A 100 -2.28 13.98 -11.59
N LEU A 101 -1.92 13.15 -10.61
CA LEU A 101 -1.62 11.72 -10.82
C LEU A 101 -2.83 10.94 -11.33
N LEU A 102 -4.01 11.22 -10.78
CA LEU A 102 -5.26 10.50 -11.04
C LEU A 102 -6.27 11.33 -11.84
N SER A 103 -5.79 12.29 -12.64
CA SER A 103 -6.63 13.21 -13.44
C SER A 103 -7.61 12.47 -14.35
N ASN A 104 -7.16 11.36 -14.96
CA ASN A 104 -7.95 10.55 -15.88
C ASN A 104 -8.72 9.41 -15.18
N ALA A 105 -8.61 9.27 -13.86
CA ALA A 105 -9.32 8.23 -13.13
C ALA A 105 -10.76 8.64 -12.84
N THR A 106 -11.70 7.77 -13.17
CA THR A 106 -13.11 7.91 -12.80
C THR A 106 -13.39 7.06 -11.57
N ILE A 107 -13.96 7.68 -10.53
CA ILE A 107 -14.32 6.99 -9.28
C ILE A 107 -15.82 6.72 -9.33
N ALA A 108 -16.20 5.47 -9.51
CA ALA A 108 -17.59 5.04 -9.49
C ALA A 108 -18.24 5.44 -8.15
N GLU A 109 -19.48 5.93 -8.20
CA GLU A 109 -20.25 6.40 -7.04
C GLU A 109 -19.63 7.61 -6.31
N GLY A 110 -18.58 8.23 -6.87
CA GLY A 110 -17.94 9.43 -6.29
C GLY A 110 -18.79 10.70 -6.41
N GLY A 111 -19.70 10.76 -7.36
CA GLY A 111 -20.48 11.96 -7.69
C GLY A 111 -19.64 13.03 -8.40
N VAL A 112 -20.11 14.26 -8.36
CA VAL A 112 -19.43 15.43 -8.90
C VAL A 112 -18.90 16.33 -7.79
N LEU A 113 -17.82 17.07 -8.06
CA LEU A 113 -17.31 18.05 -7.12
C LEU A 113 -18.34 19.18 -6.93
N PRO A 114 -18.48 19.73 -5.72
CA PRO A 114 -19.28 20.91 -5.49
C PRO A 114 -18.72 22.07 -6.34
N ASN A 115 -19.52 22.59 -7.26
CA ASN A 115 -19.16 23.79 -8.04
C ASN A 115 -19.86 24.98 -7.41
N ILE A 116 -19.14 25.74 -6.57
CA ILE A 116 -19.66 27.00 -5.99
C ILE A 116 -19.27 28.11 -6.96
N SER A 117 -20.19 28.39 -7.89
CA SER A 117 -20.06 29.57 -8.77
C SER A 117 -20.19 30.83 -7.90
N GLY A 118 -19.08 31.52 -7.61
CA GLY A 118 -19.12 32.87 -7.04
C GLY A 118 -18.40 33.14 -5.73
N ALA A 119 -17.71 32.19 -5.12
CA ALA A 119 -16.78 32.51 -4.04
C ALA A 119 -15.34 32.39 -4.56
N ALA A 120 -14.58 33.47 -4.53
CA ALA A 120 -13.14 33.41 -4.67
C ALA A 120 -12.61 32.38 -3.64
N PRO A 121 -11.63 31.53 -3.99
CA PRO A 121 -11.08 30.58 -3.03
C PRO A 121 -10.47 31.40 -1.89
N GLY A 122 -11.15 31.39 -0.76
CA GLY A 122 -10.58 31.84 0.48
C GLY A 122 -9.34 30.98 0.72
N LYS A 123 -8.21 31.63 0.73
CA LYS A 123 -6.91 31.05 1.01
C LYS A 123 -6.91 30.67 2.49
N GLU A 124 -7.51 29.53 2.83
CA GLU A 124 -7.31 28.93 4.13
C GLU A 124 -5.97 28.23 4.11
N SER A 125 -5.08 28.80 4.89
CA SER A 125 -3.75 28.32 5.20
C SER A 125 -3.83 26.91 5.80
N SER A 126 -3.80 25.88 4.98
CA SER A 126 -3.37 24.57 5.41
C SER A 126 -1.85 24.59 5.51
N GLY A 127 -1.38 25.40 6.46
CA GLY A 127 0.01 25.38 6.86
C GLY A 127 0.24 24.23 7.84
N ASN A 128 1.23 23.44 7.56
CA ASN A 128 2.02 22.69 8.53
C ASN A 128 1.67 21.26 8.90
N GLU A 129 0.56 20.66 8.48
CA GLU A 129 0.35 19.24 8.77
C GLU A 129 1.01 18.31 7.75
N SER A 130 1.12 18.74 6.49
CA SER A 130 1.81 17.95 5.44
C SER A 130 3.30 17.78 5.72
N GLN A 131 3.95 18.76 6.38
CA GLN A 131 5.38 18.64 6.73
C GLN A 131 5.61 17.67 7.90
N ALA A 132 4.67 17.59 8.83
CA ALA A 132 4.76 16.64 9.95
C ALA A 132 4.62 15.19 9.45
N VAL A 133 3.74 14.94 8.48
CA VAL A 133 3.57 13.61 7.85
C VAL A 133 4.83 13.23 7.06
N TRP A 134 5.46 14.17 6.34
CA TRP A 134 6.74 13.94 5.66
C TRP A 134 7.87 13.60 6.63
N LEU A 135 7.95 14.26 7.77
CA LEU A 135 8.95 14.00 8.81
C LEU A 135 8.73 12.63 9.50
N ILE A 136 7.48 12.24 9.72
CA ILE A 136 7.13 10.92 10.26
C ILE A 136 7.46 9.82 9.24
N LEU A 137 7.17 10.02 7.96
CA LEU A 137 7.49 9.09 6.88
C LEU A 137 9.01 8.94 6.68
N ILE A 138 9.77 10.03 6.76
CA ILE A 138 11.24 9.99 6.74
C ILE A 138 11.75 9.22 7.97
N SER A 139 11.16 9.41 9.15
CA SER A 139 11.54 8.70 10.37
C SER A 139 11.24 7.19 10.31
N ILE A 140 10.18 6.77 9.62
CA ILE A 140 9.85 5.36 9.40
C ILE A 140 10.73 4.74 8.31
N PHE A 141 11.20 5.54 7.35
CA PHE A 141 12.04 5.07 6.24
C PHE A 141 13.54 5.08 6.55
N THR A 142 13.99 5.80 7.58
CA THR A 142 15.41 5.92 7.95
C THR A 142 16.07 4.69 8.59
N PRO A 143 15.38 3.67 9.15
CA PRO A 143 16.09 2.55 9.75
C PRO A 143 16.70 1.55 8.76
N ILE A 144 16.48 1.69 7.45
CA ILE A 144 16.97 0.71 6.47
C ILE A 144 18.39 1.01 5.97
N HIS A 145 18.91 2.21 6.19
CA HIS A 145 20.25 2.60 5.63
C HIS A 145 21.41 2.56 6.63
N HIS A 146 21.19 2.21 7.91
CA HIS A 146 22.28 2.28 8.90
C HIS A 146 22.93 0.92 9.22
N ASN A 147 22.67 -0.14 8.47
CA ASN A 147 23.23 -1.47 8.75
C ASN A 147 23.93 -2.13 7.55
N LEU A 148 24.52 -1.34 6.64
CA LEU A 148 25.31 -1.86 5.51
C LEU A 148 26.78 -1.44 5.54
N ASN A 149 27.30 -0.90 6.67
CA ASN A 149 28.74 -0.69 6.86
C ASN A 149 29.13 -1.12 8.29
N ASN A 150 29.27 -2.41 8.48
CA ASN A 150 30.21 -3.08 9.42
C ASN A 150 30.41 -4.52 8.98
#